data_d63ed778368555b09b47f3b00ca99851
#
_entry.id   d63ed778368555b09b47f3b00ca99851
#
_cell.length_a   1.000
_cell.length_b   1.000
_cell.length_c   1.000
_cell.angle_alpha   90.00
_cell.angle_beta   90.00
_cell.angle_gamma   90.00
#
_symmetry.space_group_name_H-M   'P 1'
#
loop_
_entity.id
_entity.type
_entity.pdbx_description
1 polymer ?
#
loop_
_entity_poly.entity_id
_entity_poly.type
_entity_poly.pdbx_seq_one_letter_code
_entity_poly.pdbx_strand_id
1 'polypeptide(L)'
;MTELTDFELPNAAAGPDPLRLREYASDPDRDAIVLLFQRDYHCPKCREQVQTVASRYDEFVDRRTAVISILPESIEQATRWNDQYDLPFPLLADESKTTSDQYDQPTRFGALGSLHDMVGRMPEAVLIDATGQEPTIEYVHRGKLPADRPTVDDLLERIDALVSARV
;
A
#
# COMPACT_ATOMS: atom_id res chain seq x y z
N MET A 1 -9.77 15.78 -4.67
CA MET A 1 -8.82 14.93 -5.41
C MET A 1 -7.41 15.45 -5.17
N THR A 2 -6.59 14.67 -4.53
CA THR A 2 -5.25 15.06 -4.16
C THR A 2 -4.25 14.56 -5.20
N GLU A 3 -3.30 15.41 -5.53
CA GLU A 3 -2.24 15.05 -6.45
C GLU A 3 -1.36 13.95 -5.86
N LEU A 4 -0.93 13.02 -6.71
CA LEU A 4 -0.12 11.88 -6.32
C LEU A 4 1.34 12.30 -6.13
N THR A 5 1.96 11.86 -5.04
CA THR A 5 3.41 11.93 -4.86
C THR A 5 4.03 10.67 -5.48
N ASP A 6 4.85 10.87 -6.53
CA ASP A 6 5.54 9.75 -7.17
C ASP A 6 6.67 9.23 -6.30
N PHE A 7 7.01 7.96 -6.47
CA PHE A 7 8.15 7.35 -5.79
C PHE A 7 8.71 6.18 -6.59
N GLU A 8 9.93 5.79 -6.27
CA GLU A 8 10.57 4.61 -6.81
C GLU A 8 11.21 3.84 -5.66
N LEU A 9 10.83 2.57 -5.50
CA LEU A 9 11.30 1.73 -4.39
C LEU A 9 11.67 0.33 -4.89
N PRO A 10 12.63 -0.34 -4.23
CA PRO A 10 12.93 -1.74 -4.52
C PRO A 10 11.72 -2.61 -4.22
N ASN A 11 11.54 -3.66 -5.01
CA ASN A 11 10.40 -4.57 -4.90
C ASN A 11 10.91 -6.00 -4.63
N ALA A 12 10.41 -6.60 -3.56
CA ALA A 12 10.82 -7.95 -3.14
C ALA A 12 9.84 -9.04 -3.60
N ALA A 13 8.74 -8.68 -4.24
CA ALA A 13 7.67 -9.63 -4.60
C ALA A 13 7.31 -9.53 -6.08
N ALA A 14 6.06 -9.75 -6.44
CA ALA A 14 5.61 -9.73 -7.83
C ALA A 14 5.69 -8.33 -8.44
N GLY A 15 5.96 -8.26 -9.74
CA GLY A 15 6.01 -7.01 -10.49
C GLY A 15 7.43 -6.49 -10.74
N PRO A 16 7.54 -5.26 -11.26
CA PRO A 16 8.84 -4.70 -11.62
C PRO A 16 9.70 -4.36 -10.40
N ASP A 17 11.02 -4.43 -10.56
CA ASP A 17 11.98 -4.07 -9.52
C ASP A 17 13.10 -3.22 -10.15
N PRO A 18 13.27 -1.94 -9.77
CA PRO A 18 12.42 -1.20 -8.83
C PRO A 18 11.04 -0.89 -9.41
N LEU A 19 10.10 -0.52 -8.53
CA LEU A 19 8.76 -0.10 -8.96
C LEU A 19 8.65 1.42 -8.83
N ARG A 20 8.29 2.06 -9.94
CA ARG A 20 7.99 3.50 -9.97
C ARG A 20 6.49 3.67 -10.08
N LEU A 21 5.89 4.40 -9.15
CA LEU A 21 4.43 4.46 -9.02
C LEU A 21 3.74 5.02 -10.26
N ARG A 22 4.18 6.16 -10.80
CA ARG A 22 3.54 6.76 -11.97
C ARG A 22 3.61 5.84 -13.19
N GLU A 23 4.75 5.18 -13.38
CA GLU A 23 4.93 4.25 -14.48
C GLU A 23 4.02 3.02 -14.30
N TYR A 24 3.93 2.50 -13.08
CA TYR A 24 3.07 1.37 -12.76
C TYR A 24 1.59 1.73 -12.95
N ALA A 25 1.20 2.96 -12.61
CA ALA A 25 -0.16 3.46 -12.78
C ALA A 25 -0.51 3.74 -14.24
N SER A 26 0.48 3.86 -15.13
CA SER A 26 0.23 4.16 -16.55
C SER A 26 -0.19 2.95 -17.38
N ASP A 27 -0.15 1.76 -16.81
CA ASP A 27 -0.59 0.53 -17.49
C ASP A 27 -2.07 0.64 -17.86
N PRO A 28 -2.43 0.57 -19.16
CA PRO A 28 -3.83 0.72 -19.59
C PRO A 28 -4.76 -0.37 -19.07
N ASP A 29 -4.21 -1.49 -18.60
CA ASP A 29 -4.99 -2.56 -18.01
C ASP A 29 -5.28 -2.34 -16.52
N ARG A 30 -4.85 -1.21 -15.96
CA ARG A 30 -4.98 -0.91 -14.54
C ARG A 30 -5.84 0.33 -14.32
N ASP A 31 -6.95 0.16 -13.61
CA ASP A 31 -7.90 1.26 -13.36
C ASP A 31 -7.72 1.88 -11.98
N ALA A 32 -7.19 1.11 -11.02
CA ALA A 32 -6.98 1.61 -9.67
C ALA A 32 -5.79 0.92 -9.00
N ILE A 33 -5.24 1.58 -7.98
CA ILE A 33 -4.15 1.02 -7.17
C ILE A 33 -4.48 1.27 -5.70
N VAL A 34 -4.29 0.25 -4.87
CA VAL A 34 -4.37 0.38 -3.41
C VAL A 34 -2.94 0.31 -2.86
N LEU A 35 -2.54 1.34 -2.13
CA LEU A 35 -1.28 1.33 -1.39
C LEU A 35 -1.59 0.95 0.06
N LEU A 36 -0.85 -0.02 0.59
CA LEU A 36 -0.96 -0.44 1.98
C LEU A 36 0.37 -0.15 2.68
N PHE A 37 0.40 0.87 3.52
CA PHE A 37 1.59 1.23 4.30
C PHE A 37 1.60 0.42 5.58
N GLN A 38 2.63 -0.41 5.75
CA GLN A 38 2.78 -1.29 6.89
C GLN A 38 3.53 -0.61 8.02
N ARG A 39 3.40 -1.13 9.25
CA ARG A 39 4.03 -0.56 10.44
C ARG A 39 5.52 -0.91 10.53
N ASP A 40 5.81 -2.22 10.50
CA ASP A 40 7.17 -2.73 10.63
C ASP A 40 7.24 -4.21 10.25
N TYR A 41 8.45 -4.76 10.25
CA TYR A 41 8.71 -6.16 9.90
C TYR A 41 8.01 -7.16 10.83
N HIS A 42 7.93 -6.87 12.12
CA HIS A 42 7.41 -7.80 13.11
C HIS A 42 5.90 -7.68 13.37
N CYS A 43 5.25 -6.70 12.76
CA CYS A 43 3.84 -6.37 13.00
C CYS A 43 2.91 -7.54 12.64
N PRO A 44 2.23 -8.18 13.62
CA PRO A 44 1.33 -9.30 13.32
C PRO A 44 0.14 -8.90 12.47
N LYS A 45 -0.44 -7.72 12.71
CA LYS A 45 -1.58 -7.21 11.93
C LYS A 45 -1.21 -6.88 10.50
N CYS A 46 0.03 -6.45 10.26
CA CYS A 46 0.55 -6.22 8.91
C CYS A 46 0.67 -7.56 8.15
N ARG A 47 1.22 -8.56 8.81
CA ARG A 47 1.38 -9.90 8.24
C ARG A 47 0.03 -10.55 7.94
N GLU A 48 -0.93 -10.40 8.84
CA GLU A 48 -2.30 -10.85 8.64
C GLU A 48 -2.94 -10.17 7.43
N GLN A 49 -2.78 -8.85 7.31
CA GLN A 49 -3.35 -8.08 6.21
C GLN A 49 -2.82 -8.53 4.84
N VAL A 50 -1.50 -8.67 4.70
CA VAL A 50 -0.94 -9.08 3.40
C VAL A 50 -1.36 -10.49 3.01
N GLN A 51 -1.50 -11.40 3.98
CA GLN A 51 -1.97 -12.75 3.71
C GLN A 51 -3.45 -12.78 3.33
N THR A 52 -4.29 -11.98 4.00
CA THR A 52 -5.71 -11.88 3.69
C THR A 52 -5.91 -11.28 2.30
N VAL A 53 -5.20 -10.22 1.96
CA VAL A 53 -5.27 -9.62 0.63
C VAL A 53 -4.79 -10.62 -0.42
N ALA A 54 -3.69 -11.32 -0.16
CA ALA A 54 -3.15 -12.32 -1.09
C ALA A 54 -4.17 -13.43 -1.37
N SER A 55 -4.87 -13.90 -0.34
CA SER A 55 -5.87 -14.98 -0.50
C SER A 55 -7.09 -14.54 -1.30
N ARG A 56 -7.35 -13.25 -1.40
CA ARG A 56 -8.48 -12.66 -2.13
C ARG A 56 -8.05 -11.76 -3.27
N TYR A 57 -6.81 -11.91 -3.73
CA TYR A 57 -6.26 -10.99 -4.74
C TYR A 57 -7.01 -11.02 -6.06
N ASP A 58 -7.60 -12.16 -6.43
CA ASP A 58 -8.40 -12.29 -7.64
C ASP A 58 -9.55 -11.28 -7.70
N GLU A 59 -10.12 -10.92 -6.54
CA GLU A 59 -11.21 -9.95 -6.49
C GLU A 59 -10.75 -8.54 -6.82
N PHE A 60 -9.48 -8.22 -6.55
CA PHE A 60 -8.86 -6.95 -6.98
C PHE A 60 -8.55 -7.00 -8.48
N VAL A 61 -7.99 -8.10 -8.96
CA VAL A 61 -7.68 -8.29 -10.39
C VAL A 61 -8.93 -8.19 -11.25
N ASP A 62 -10.05 -8.78 -10.80
CA ASP A 62 -11.34 -8.71 -11.49
C ASP A 62 -11.82 -7.25 -11.64
N ARG A 63 -11.38 -6.37 -10.76
CA ARG A 63 -11.70 -4.95 -10.79
C ARG A 63 -10.60 -4.10 -11.44
N ARG A 64 -9.66 -4.75 -12.15
CA ARG A 64 -8.52 -4.09 -12.79
C ARG A 64 -7.74 -3.22 -11.80
N THR A 65 -7.64 -3.70 -10.56
CA THR A 65 -7.01 -3.00 -9.44
C THR A 65 -5.77 -3.78 -8.98
N ALA A 66 -4.67 -3.07 -8.81
CA ALA A 66 -3.45 -3.62 -8.21
C ALA A 66 -3.37 -3.21 -6.75
N VAL A 67 -2.74 -4.06 -5.95
CA VAL A 67 -2.37 -3.73 -4.57
C VAL A 67 -0.85 -3.63 -4.51
N ILE A 68 -0.35 -2.63 -3.78
CA ILE A 68 1.08 -2.47 -3.50
C ILE A 68 1.22 -2.35 -1.99
N SER A 69 1.98 -3.24 -1.37
CA SER A 69 2.30 -3.13 0.05
C SER A 69 3.66 -2.45 0.21
N ILE A 70 3.78 -1.52 1.15
CA ILE A 70 5.00 -0.77 1.42
C ILE A 70 5.43 -1.02 2.86
N LEU A 71 6.62 -1.59 3.01
CA LEU A 71 7.19 -1.93 4.31
C LEU A 71 8.32 -0.94 4.62
N PRO A 72 8.30 -0.24 5.76
CA PRO A 72 9.34 0.74 6.11
C PRO A 72 10.59 0.03 6.66
N GLU A 73 11.13 -0.88 5.88
CA GLU A 73 12.23 -1.75 6.27
C GLU A 73 13.16 -1.99 5.07
N SER A 74 14.25 -2.71 5.29
CA SER A 74 15.22 -3.04 4.24
C SER A 74 14.66 -4.01 3.21
N ILE A 75 15.30 -4.06 2.04
CA ILE A 75 14.92 -5.03 1.00
C ILE A 75 15.12 -6.47 1.49
N GLU A 76 16.11 -6.71 2.34
CA GLU A 76 16.36 -8.03 2.91
C GLU A 76 15.19 -8.49 3.79
N GLN A 77 14.63 -7.60 4.59
CA GLN A 77 13.47 -7.91 5.43
C GLN A 77 12.20 -8.10 4.59
N ALA A 78 12.00 -7.27 3.58
CA ALA A 78 10.89 -7.44 2.64
C ALA A 78 11.00 -8.78 1.92
N THR A 79 12.20 -9.17 1.51
CA THR A 79 12.45 -10.47 0.85
C THR A 79 12.08 -11.63 1.78
N ARG A 80 12.39 -11.52 3.07
CA ARG A 80 12.01 -12.56 4.05
C ARG A 80 10.50 -12.72 4.17
N TRP A 81 9.75 -11.60 4.11
CA TRP A 81 8.29 -11.69 4.08
C TRP A 81 7.82 -12.44 2.84
N ASN A 82 8.38 -12.11 1.68
CA ASN A 82 7.95 -12.75 0.43
C ASN A 82 8.37 -14.23 0.38
N ASP A 83 9.52 -14.59 0.93
CA ASP A 83 9.95 -15.98 1.04
C ASP A 83 8.94 -16.80 1.86
N GLN A 84 8.34 -16.17 2.85
CA GLN A 84 7.37 -16.83 3.74
C GLN A 84 5.96 -16.85 3.14
N TYR A 85 5.53 -15.78 2.47
CA TYR A 85 4.13 -15.60 2.06
C TYR A 85 3.88 -15.74 0.56
N ASP A 86 4.91 -15.65 -0.27
CA ASP A 86 4.79 -15.71 -1.74
C ASP A 86 3.66 -14.80 -2.26
N LEU A 87 3.83 -13.50 -2.04
CA LEU A 87 2.78 -12.51 -2.33
C LEU A 87 2.57 -12.33 -3.84
N PRO A 88 1.31 -12.30 -4.31
CA PRO A 88 1.01 -12.12 -5.74
C PRO A 88 1.04 -10.66 -6.20
N PHE A 89 1.39 -9.73 -5.32
CA PHE A 89 1.44 -8.29 -5.59
C PHE A 89 2.77 -7.72 -5.09
N PRO A 90 3.14 -6.50 -5.51
CA PRO A 90 4.41 -5.89 -5.08
C PRO A 90 4.50 -5.68 -3.57
N LEU A 91 5.69 -5.92 -3.05
CA LEU A 91 6.07 -5.61 -1.66
C LEU A 91 7.31 -4.74 -1.72
N LEU A 92 7.16 -3.46 -1.46
CA LEU A 92 8.22 -2.48 -1.61
C LEU A 92 8.92 -2.22 -0.28
N ALA A 93 10.22 -1.98 -0.36
CA ALA A 93 11.05 -1.66 0.80
C ALA A 93 11.31 -0.16 0.84
N ASP A 94 10.73 0.51 1.83
CA ASP A 94 10.94 1.94 2.09
C ASP A 94 11.89 2.10 3.27
N GLU A 95 13.14 1.69 3.08
CA GLU A 95 14.13 1.61 4.16
C GLU A 95 14.40 2.97 4.81
N SER A 96 14.48 4.05 4.01
CA SER A 96 14.67 5.40 4.52
C SER A 96 13.43 6.00 5.17
N LYS A 97 12.27 5.36 4.97
CA LYS A 97 10.95 5.82 5.44
C LYS A 97 10.49 7.13 4.78
N THR A 98 11.19 7.57 3.75
CA THR A 98 10.90 8.83 3.04
C THR A 98 9.52 8.78 2.38
N THR A 99 9.20 7.70 1.67
CA THR A 99 7.90 7.57 0.99
C THR A 99 6.77 7.50 2.00
N SER A 100 6.92 6.73 3.07
CA SER A 100 5.94 6.63 4.14
C SER A 100 5.65 8.00 4.75
N ASP A 101 6.70 8.80 4.98
CA ASP A 101 6.57 10.15 5.52
C ASP A 101 5.91 11.10 4.50
N GLN A 102 6.21 10.98 3.22
CA GLN A 102 5.60 11.79 2.16
C GLN A 102 4.10 11.54 2.02
N TYR A 103 3.64 10.34 2.36
CA TYR A 103 2.22 9.99 2.36
C TYR A 103 1.55 10.21 3.72
N ASP A 104 2.25 10.88 4.64
CA ASP A 104 1.73 11.24 5.97
C ASP A 104 1.28 10.00 6.78
N GLN A 105 2.03 8.91 6.66
CA GLN A 105 1.77 7.74 7.49
C GLN A 105 1.76 8.15 8.96
N PRO A 106 0.67 7.88 9.71
CA PRO A 106 0.57 8.38 11.07
C PRO A 106 1.58 7.73 12.00
N THR A 107 2.04 8.50 12.98
CA THR A 107 2.87 8.03 14.09
C THR A 107 2.10 8.23 15.39
N ARG A 108 2.27 7.28 16.33
CA ARG A 108 1.44 7.23 17.54
C ARG A 108 1.64 8.44 18.45
N PHE A 109 2.87 8.97 18.50
CA PHE A 109 3.23 10.07 19.41
C PHE A 109 3.74 11.30 18.66
N GLY A 110 3.36 11.47 17.41
CA GLY A 110 3.83 12.58 16.60
C GLY A 110 5.37 12.58 16.49
N ALA A 111 6.02 13.69 16.83
CA ALA A 111 7.48 13.82 16.75
C ALA A 111 8.23 12.80 17.60
N LEU A 112 7.66 12.40 18.74
CA LEU A 112 8.25 11.37 19.60
C LEU A 112 8.13 9.98 18.96
N GLY A 113 7.04 9.73 18.26
CA GLY A 113 6.84 8.47 17.53
C GLY A 113 7.86 8.26 16.43
N SER A 114 8.30 9.33 15.77
CA SER A 114 9.31 9.25 14.73
C SER A 114 10.71 8.91 15.26
N LEU A 115 10.97 9.16 16.55
CA LEU A 115 12.21 8.77 17.22
C LEU A 115 12.20 7.29 17.65
N HIS A 116 11.02 6.70 17.76
CA HIS A 116 10.82 5.32 18.18
C HIS A 116 10.06 4.54 17.10
N ASP A 117 10.67 4.39 15.92
CA ASP A 117 10.06 3.83 14.72
C ASP A 117 9.35 2.48 14.95
N MET A 118 9.90 1.64 15.82
CA MET A 118 9.33 0.31 16.06
C MET A 118 7.97 0.33 16.76
N VAL A 119 7.62 1.43 17.41
CA VAL A 119 6.38 1.55 18.19
C VAL A 119 5.45 2.61 17.60
N GLY A 120 5.98 3.52 16.80
CA GLY A 120 5.31 4.75 16.44
C GLY A 120 4.43 4.70 15.21
N ARG A 121 4.74 3.88 14.22
CA ARG A 121 4.02 3.91 12.95
C ARG A 121 2.69 3.17 13.02
N MET A 122 1.66 3.77 12.43
CA MET A 122 0.32 3.19 12.31
C MET A 122 0.03 2.87 10.86
N PRO A 123 -0.92 1.97 10.57
CA PRO A 123 -1.23 1.59 9.20
C PRO A 123 -1.90 2.71 8.41
N GLU A 124 -1.69 2.72 7.11
CA GLU A 124 -2.38 3.63 6.20
C GLU A 124 -2.76 2.87 4.93
N ALA A 125 -3.92 3.18 4.39
CA ALA A 125 -4.37 2.67 3.10
C ALA A 125 -4.74 3.84 2.19
N VAL A 126 -4.29 3.78 0.93
CA VAL A 126 -4.54 4.85 -0.05
C VAL A 126 -5.14 4.20 -1.30
N LEU A 127 -6.27 4.72 -1.77
CA LEU A 127 -6.87 4.30 -3.04
C LEU A 127 -6.57 5.36 -4.10
N ILE A 128 -5.99 4.92 -5.20
CA ILE A 128 -5.59 5.76 -6.33
C ILE A 128 -6.46 5.43 -7.54
N ASP A 129 -7.00 6.45 -8.18
CA ASP A 129 -7.63 6.34 -9.50
C ASP A 129 -6.55 6.47 -10.56
N ALA A 130 -6.36 5.42 -11.36
CA ALA A 130 -5.35 5.37 -12.41
C ALA A 130 -5.94 5.52 -13.82
N THR A 131 -7.23 5.85 -13.96
CA THR A 131 -7.91 5.92 -15.26
C THR A 131 -7.67 7.22 -16.02
N GLY A 132 -7.28 8.29 -15.34
CA GLY A 132 -7.02 9.58 -15.99
C GLY A 132 -5.60 9.66 -16.55
N GLN A 133 -5.29 10.79 -17.19
CA GLN A 133 -3.92 11.06 -17.66
C GLN A 133 -2.94 11.15 -16.50
N GLU A 134 -3.42 11.68 -15.37
CA GLU A 134 -2.65 11.75 -14.12
C GLU A 134 -3.38 10.95 -13.05
N PRO A 135 -2.69 10.02 -12.36
CA PRO A 135 -3.31 9.31 -11.25
C PRO A 135 -3.62 10.26 -10.10
N THR A 136 -4.76 10.04 -9.43
CA THR A 136 -5.22 10.89 -8.32
C THR A 136 -5.58 10.05 -7.11
N ILE A 137 -5.37 10.62 -5.92
CA ILE A 137 -5.75 9.98 -4.65
C ILE A 137 -7.24 10.23 -4.42
N GLU A 138 -8.00 9.15 -4.26
CA GLU A 138 -9.45 9.20 -4.06
C GLU A 138 -9.88 8.90 -2.64
N TYR A 139 -9.08 8.17 -1.88
CA TYR A 139 -9.43 7.77 -0.53
C TYR A 139 -8.16 7.49 0.26
N VAL A 140 -8.15 7.94 1.51
CA VAL A 140 -7.05 7.67 2.46
C VAL A 140 -7.67 7.27 3.80
N HIS A 141 -7.18 6.16 4.35
CA HIS A 141 -7.49 5.75 5.71
C HIS A 141 -6.19 5.74 6.53
N ARG A 142 -6.15 6.53 7.58
CA ARG A 142 -5.02 6.57 8.50
C ARG A 142 -5.43 5.96 9.83
N GLY A 143 -4.81 4.82 10.16
CA GLY A 143 -5.14 4.08 11.37
C GLY A 143 -4.67 4.77 12.64
N LYS A 144 -5.44 4.59 13.71
CA LYS A 144 -5.09 5.09 15.05
C LYS A 144 -4.48 3.99 15.91
N LEU A 145 -4.71 2.74 15.54
CA LEU A 145 -4.22 1.54 16.23
C LEU A 145 -3.68 0.55 15.19
N PRO A 146 -2.86 -0.42 15.59
CA PRO A 146 -2.34 -1.43 14.65
C PRO A 146 -3.40 -2.20 13.88
N ALA A 147 -4.56 -2.42 14.51
CA ALA A 147 -5.68 -3.15 13.89
C ALA A 147 -6.65 -2.23 13.14
N ASP A 148 -6.46 -0.91 13.20
CA ASP A 148 -7.36 0.05 12.55
C ASP A 148 -7.02 0.14 11.06
N ARG A 149 -7.55 -0.82 10.30
CA ARG A 149 -7.31 -1.00 8.88
C ARG A 149 -8.62 -1.27 8.15
N PRO A 150 -8.79 -0.76 6.93
CA PRO A 150 -9.93 -1.21 6.13
C PRO A 150 -9.79 -2.71 5.85
N THR A 151 -10.91 -3.41 5.90
CA THR A 151 -10.94 -4.83 5.52
C THR A 151 -10.86 -4.95 4.00
N VAL A 152 -10.62 -6.18 3.50
CA VAL A 152 -10.70 -6.42 2.06
C VAL A 152 -12.06 -6.01 1.51
N ASP A 153 -13.16 -6.35 2.21
CA ASP A 153 -14.50 -5.96 1.79
C ASP A 153 -14.66 -4.43 1.73
N ASP A 154 -14.12 -3.70 2.72
CA ASP A 154 -14.16 -2.23 2.73
C ASP A 154 -13.43 -1.67 1.51
N LEU A 155 -12.25 -2.21 1.18
CA LEU A 155 -11.46 -1.77 0.03
C LEU A 155 -12.19 -2.05 -1.29
N LEU A 156 -12.75 -3.25 -1.43
CA LEU A 156 -13.50 -3.63 -2.65
C LEU A 156 -14.72 -2.74 -2.83
N GLU A 157 -15.43 -2.42 -1.75
CA GLU A 157 -16.57 -1.52 -1.78
C GLU A 157 -16.16 -0.11 -2.24
N ARG A 158 -15.02 0.40 -1.75
CA ARG A 158 -14.48 1.69 -2.18
C ARG A 158 -14.10 1.68 -3.66
N ILE A 159 -13.52 0.61 -4.13
CA ILE A 159 -13.17 0.44 -5.54
C ILE A 159 -14.44 0.43 -6.40
N ASP A 160 -15.46 -0.33 -5.99
CA ASP A 160 -16.73 -0.40 -6.71
C ASP A 160 -17.43 0.97 -6.75
N ALA A 161 -17.37 1.73 -5.66
CA ALA A 161 -17.90 3.10 -5.61
C ALA A 161 -17.17 4.03 -6.59
N LEU A 162 -15.86 3.89 -6.72
CA LEU A 162 -15.06 4.66 -7.65
C LEU A 162 -15.46 4.36 -9.09
N VAL A 163 -15.61 3.09 -9.44
CA VAL A 163 -16.07 2.67 -10.78
C VAL A 163 -17.47 3.23 -11.08
N SER A 164 -18.39 3.14 -10.12
CA SER A 164 -19.76 3.65 -10.30
C SER A 164 -19.80 5.17 -10.52
N ALA A 165 -18.90 5.91 -9.88
CA ALA A 165 -18.82 7.37 -10.03
C ALA A 165 -18.37 7.80 -11.42
N ARG A 166 -17.75 6.91 -12.22
CA ARG A 166 -17.28 7.19 -13.58
C ARG A 166 -18.36 7.03 -14.63
N VAL A 167 -19.48 6.42 -14.30
CA VAL A 167 -20.57 6.09 -15.25
C VAL A 167 -21.58 7.23 -15.38
#